data_579ca0155baba36135c1961f121b45e2
#
_entry.id   579ca0155baba36135c1961f121b45e2
#
_cell.length_a   1.000
_cell.length_b   1.000
_cell.length_c   1.000
_cell.angle_alpha   90.00
_cell.angle_beta   90.00
_cell.angle_gamma   90.00
#
_symmetry.space_group_name_H-M   'P 1'
#
loop_
_entity.id
_entity.type
_entity.pdbx_description
1 polymer ?
#
loop_
_entity_poly.entity_id
_entity_poly.type
_entity_poly.pdbx_seq_one_letter_code
_entity_poly.pdbx_strand_id
1 'polypeptide(L)'
;MRRIITFILIVAFVSQSHGWGATGHRVTGMIATNHLNKKAKKRIEALLGQESLAMASTWMDDIRSDSTYNYASDFHWVTVESGQTYDQSKKNPNGDVIMTIERLITELKSGKLDRTSEIRNLKFLVHLVGDIHQPLHVGCCDDQGGNKVQVKWFGGNSNLHRVWDSDIIEGTKLSYTELAQSLGAPDEATIKRLQSGNVRDWANEAMTYRTQVYETGNGNLGYNYSYKNLPLIRERLLAAGVRLAGVLNDIYGK
;
A
#
# COMPACT_ATOMS: atom_id res chain seq x y z
N MET A 1 -45.81 -34.82 -10.50
CA MET A 1 -44.60 -34.56 -9.72
C MET A 1 -43.89 -33.36 -10.29
N ARG A 2 -43.98 -32.21 -9.62
CA ARG A 2 -43.29 -30.96 -10.02
C ARG A 2 -41.84 -31.02 -9.55
N ARG A 3 -40.88 -31.03 -10.50
CA ARG A 3 -39.45 -30.94 -10.16
C ARG A 3 -39.13 -29.47 -9.86
N ILE A 4 -38.76 -29.17 -8.60
CA ILE A 4 -38.24 -27.89 -8.18
C ILE A 4 -36.75 -27.86 -8.59
N ILE A 5 -36.39 -27.05 -9.57
CA ILE A 5 -35.00 -26.80 -9.93
C ILE A 5 -34.51 -25.66 -9.03
N THR A 6 -33.71 -26.00 -8.04
CA THR A 6 -33.04 -25.03 -7.17
C THR A 6 -31.86 -24.44 -7.93
N PHE A 7 -31.97 -23.21 -8.34
CA PHE A 7 -30.81 -22.43 -8.88
C PHE A 7 -29.93 -22.02 -7.71
N ILE A 8 -28.76 -22.64 -7.59
CA ILE A 8 -27.70 -22.16 -6.67
C ILE A 8 -27.01 -21.00 -7.37
N LEU A 9 -27.30 -19.78 -6.89
CA LEU A 9 -26.58 -18.57 -7.32
C LEU A 9 -25.18 -18.61 -6.67
N ILE A 10 -24.16 -19.02 -7.44
CA ILE A 10 -22.77 -18.90 -7.01
C ILE A 10 -22.42 -17.41 -7.13
N VAL A 11 -22.50 -16.69 -6.03
CA VAL A 11 -21.95 -15.33 -5.94
C VAL A 11 -20.44 -15.49 -5.88
N ALA A 12 -19.77 -15.31 -7.02
CA ALA A 12 -18.33 -15.16 -7.05
C ALA A 12 -17.99 -13.83 -6.35
N PHE A 13 -17.53 -13.90 -5.11
CA PHE A 13 -16.86 -12.79 -4.47
C PHE A 13 -15.57 -12.51 -5.24
N VAL A 14 -15.59 -11.53 -6.13
CA VAL A 14 -14.37 -10.95 -6.67
C VAL A 14 -13.71 -10.23 -5.50
N SER A 15 -12.74 -10.87 -4.85
CA SER A 15 -11.90 -10.19 -3.87
C SER A 15 -11.05 -9.19 -4.65
N GLN A 16 -11.44 -7.92 -4.60
CA GLN A 16 -10.63 -6.85 -5.19
C GLN A 16 -9.36 -6.69 -4.36
N SER A 17 -8.25 -6.57 -5.05
CA SER A 17 -6.94 -6.28 -4.49
C SER A 17 -7.01 -4.98 -3.69
N HIS A 18 -6.61 -5.05 -2.43
CA HIS A 18 -6.42 -3.90 -1.55
C HIS A 18 -4.91 -3.77 -1.38
N GLY A 19 -4.37 -2.56 -1.25
CA GLY A 19 -3.04 -2.30 -0.74
C GLY A 19 -2.82 -2.95 0.62
N TRP A 20 -1.83 -2.53 1.36
CA TRP A 20 -1.82 -2.92 2.77
C TRP A 20 -3.24 -2.83 3.32
N GLY A 21 -3.70 -3.84 4.03
CA GLY A 21 -4.99 -3.73 4.72
C GLY A 21 -5.01 -2.51 5.65
N ALA A 22 -6.19 -2.15 6.14
CA ALA A 22 -6.39 -0.93 6.91
C ALA A 22 -5.37 -0.72 8.05
N THR A 23 -4.95 -1.79 8.72
CA THR A 23 -3.93 -1.72 9.77
C THR A 23 -2.57 -1.28 9.22
N GLY A 24 -2.11 -1.85 8.11
CA GLY A 24 -0.83 -1.48 7.49
C GLY A 24 -0.80 -0.04 6.98
N HIS A 25 -1.86 0.42 6.31
CA HIS A 25 -1.98 1.82 5.90
C HIS A 25 -1.94 2.78 7.09
N ARG A 26 -2.68 2.49 8.17
CA ARG A 26 -2.67 3.31 9.39
C ARG A 26 -1.30 3.35 10.05
N VAL A 27 -0.56 2.24 10.06
CA VAL A 27 0.85 2.20 10.51
C VAL A 27 1.71 3.15 9.70
N THR A 28 1.62 3.10 8.36
CA THR A 28 2.36 3.99 7.46
C THR A 28 2.03 5.47 7.74
N GLY A 29 0.74 5.81 7.85
CA GLY A 29 0.30 7.19 8.15
C GLY A 29 0.74 7.66 9.53
N MET A 30 0.75 6.79 10.54
CA MET A 30 1.22 7.11 11.89
C MET A 30 2.73 7.34 11.94
N ILE A 31 3.52 6.46 11.32
CA ILE A 31 4.98 6.64 11.24
C ILE A 31 5.29 7.94 10.49
N ALA A 32 4.61 8.22 9.38
CA ALA A 32 4.80 9.47 8.66
C ALA A 32 4.55 10.69 9.57
N THR A 33 3.46 10.67 10.34
CA THR A 33 3.14 11.76 11.29
C THR A 33 4.27 12.05 12.27
N ASN A 34 4.94 10.99 12.76
CA ASN A 34 6.04 11.11 13.74
C ASN A 34 7.32 11.73 13.14
N HIS A 35 7.46 11.70 11.80
CA HIS A 35 8.62 12.22 11.08
C HIS A 35 8.35 13.51 10.29
N LEU A 36 7.14 14.10 10.44
CA LEU A 36 6.84 15.42 9.84
C LEU A 36 7.57 16.53 10.58
N ASN A 37 8.10 17.49 9.81
CA ASN A 37 8.52 18.75 10.37
C ASN A 37 7.31 19.63 10.79
N LYS A 38 7.58 20.66 11.61
CA LYS A 38 6.50 21.48 12.18
C LYS A 38 5.63 22.17 11.13
N LYS A 39 6.21 22.64 10.00
CA LYS A 39 5.45 23.33 8.94
C LYS A 39 4.56 22.35 8.19
N ALA A 40 5.10 21.22 7.74
CA ALA A 40 4.32 20.17 7.07
C ALA A 40 3.19 19.65 7.96
N LYS A 41 3.48 19.38 9.23
CA LYS A 41 2.47 18.94 10.20
C LYS A 41 1.32 19.93 10.30
N LYS A 42 1.62 21.22 10.53
CA LYS A 42 0.62 22.28 10.64
C LYS A 42 -0.23 22.42 9.38
N ARG A 43 0.39 22.33 8.19
CA ARG A 43 -0.34 22.42 6.92
C ARG A 43 -1.26 21.23 6.70
N ILE A 44 -0.80 20.02 6.96
CA ILE A 44 -1.58 18.78 6.82
C ILE A 44 -2.76 18.78 7.80
N GLU A 45 -2.55 19.15 9.06
CA GLU A 45 -3.62 19.32 10.05
C GLU A 45 -4.67 20.37 9.60
N ALA A 46 -4.23 21.48 9.00
CA ALA A 46 -5.14 22.48 8.45
C ALA A 46 -5.95 21.95 7.25
N LEU A 47 -5.40 21.01 6.46
CA LEU A 47 -6.11 20.38 5.34
C LEU A 47 -7.11 19.32 5.79
N LEU A 48 -6.67 18.42 6.67
CA LEU A 48 -7.43 17.24 7.09
C LEU A 48 -8.41 17.54 8.25
N GLY A 49 -8.21 18.65 8.99
CA GLY A 49 -9.04 18.99 10.15
C GLY A 49 -8.84 18.01 11.31
N GLN A 50 -9.88 17.32 11.70
CA GLN A 50 -9.83 16.33 12.80
C GLN A 50 -9.30 14.96 12.37
N GLU A 51 -9.17 14.74 11.06
CA GLU A 51 -8.68 13.46 10.53
C GLU A 51 -7.16 13.36 10.61
N SER A 52 -6.65 12.28 11.21
CA SER A 52 -5.20 12.03 11.24
C SER A 52 -4.71 11.45 9.91
N LEU A 53 -3.39 11.54 9.61
CA LEU A 53 -2.82 10.85 8.45
C LEU A 53 -3.06 9.34 8.50
N ALA A 54 -3.07 8.74 9.69
CA ALA A 54 -3.37 7.33 9.85
C ALA A 54 -4.80 7.00 9.40
N MET A 55 -5.77 7.86 9.67
CA MET A 55 -7.14 7.66 9.19
C MET A 55 -7.28 8.00 7.71
N ALA A 56 -6.66 9.07 7.25
CA ALA A 56 -6.67 9.47 5.84
C ALA A 56 -6.03 8.41 4.91
N SER A 57 -5.13 7.57 5.44
CA SER A 57 -4.43 6.55 4.66
C SER A 57 -5.31 5.41 4.15
N THR A 58 -6.49 5.18 4.74
CA THR A 58 -7.44 4.16 4.28
C THR A 58 -8.48 4.70 3.30
N TRP A 59 -8.59 6.03 3.18
CA TRP A 59 -9.66 6.66 2.45
C TRP A 59 -9.79 6.20 0.99
N MET A 60 -8.68 5.93 0.30
CA MET A 60 -8.71 5.49 -1.09
C MET A 60 -9.35 4.10 -1.27
N ASP A 61 -9.27 3.25 -0.26
CA ASP A 61 -10.00 1.98 -0.22
C ASP A 61 -11.49 2.18 0.13
N ASP A 62 -11.78 3.10 1.05
CA ASP A 62 -13.14 3.37 1.51
C ASP A 62 -14.03 3.91 0.38
N ILE A 63 -13.48 4.68 -0.58
CA ILE A 63 -14.22 5.28 -1.70
C ILE A 63 -14.46 4.33 -2.88
N ARG A 64 -14.01 3.09 -2.85
CA ARG A 64 -14.14 2.13 -3.98
C ARG A 64 -15.58 1.90 -4.43
N SER A 65 -16.54 2.07 -3.54
CA SER A 65 -17.97 1.96 -3.88
C SER A 65 -18.56 3.22 -4.50
N ASP A 66 -17.80 4.32 -4.53
CA ASP A 66 -18.20 5.56 -5.17
C ASP A 66 -17.74 5.58 -6.63
N SER A 67 -18.69 5.47 -7.56
CA SER A 67 -18.42 5.44 -9.00
C SER A 67 -17.68 6.69 -9.51
N THR A 68 -17.73 7.81 -8.79
CA THR A 68 -16.99 9.03 -9.11
C THR A 68 -15.48 8.79 -9.14
N TYR A 69 -14.98 7.77 -8.40
CA TYR A 69 -13.57 7.44 -8.29
C TYR A 69 -13.16 6.19 -9.07
N ASN A 70 -14.03 5.63 -9.92
CA ASN A 70 -13.69 4.44 -10.74
C ASN A 70 -12.40 4.62 -11.57
N TYR A 71 -12.09 5.85 -11.94
CA TYR A 71 -10.85 6.18 -12.67
C TYR A 71 -9.57 5.90 -11.87
N ALA A 72 -9.67 5.79 -10.55
CA ALA A 72 -8.53 5.57 -9.66
C ALA A 72 -8.28 4.09 -9.34
N SER A 73 -9.11 3.18 -9.85
CA SER A 73 -9.03 1.74 -9.54
C SER A 73 -7.68 1.11 -9.90
N ASP A 74 -7.04 1.59 -10.97
CA ASP A 74 -5.75 1.06 -11.44
C ASP A 74 -4.54 1.70 -10.75
N PHE A 75 -4.74 2.74 -9.93
CA PHE A 75 -3.63 3.50 -9.34
C PHE A 75 -2.88 2.74 -8.24
N HIS A 76 -3.47 1.70 -7.66
CA HIS A 76 -2.92 0.98 -6.50
C HIS A 76 -1.71 0.10 -6.82
N TRP A 77 -1.49 -0.28 -8.07
CA TRP A 77 -0.54 -1.31 -8.45
C TRP A 77 0.14 -1.05 -9.79
N VAL A 78 1.22 -1.77 -10.04
CA VAL A 78 1.90 -1.83 -11.33
C VAL A 78 2.39 -3.25 -11.59
N THR A 79 2.38 -3.69 -12.86
CA THR A 79 3.03 -4.93 -13.28
C THR A 79 4.33 -4.60 -14.01
N VAL A 80 5.44 -5.14 -13.49
CA VAL A 80 6.76 -5.06 -14.12
C VAL A 80 7.29 -6.49 -14.24
N GLU A 81 7.40 -6.98 -15.47
CA GLU A 81 7.84 -8.35 -15.73
C GLU A 81 9.24 -8.63 -15.18
N SER A 82 9.49 -9.89 -14.85
CA SER A 82 10.80 -10.32 -14.33
C SER A 82 11.92 -9.96 -15.30
N GLY A 83 12.98 -9.34 -14.79
CA GLY A 83 14.12 -8.89 -15.59
C GLY A 83 13.92 -7.54 -16.31
N GLN A 84 12.75 -6.91 -16.17
CA GLN A 84 12.50 -5.56 -16.69
C GLN A 84 12.64 -4.51 -15.59
N THR A 85 12.96 -3.30 -15.99
CA THR A 85 12.77 -2.09 -15.20
C THR A 85 11.37 -1.51 -15.46
N TYR A 86 10.92 -0.61 -14.59
CA TYR A 86 9.67 0.08 -14.83
C TYR A 86 9.64 0.79 -16.20
N ASP A 87 10.74 1.41 -16.63
CA ASP A 87 10.79 2.11 -17.92
C ASP A 87 10.61 1.19 -19.12
N GLN A 88 11.02 -0.07 -18.99
CA GLN A 88 10.85 -1.12 -20.01
C GLN A 88 9.49 -1.80 -19.96
N SER A 89 8.74 -1.65 -18.86
CA SER A 89 7.45 -2.29 -18.69
C SER A 89 6.36 -1.63 -19.54
N LYS A 90 5.32 -2.41 -19.87
CA LYS A 90 4.10 -1.88 -20.50
C LYS A 90 3.38 -0.96 -19.50
N LYS A 91 3.14 0.27 -19.88
CA LYS A 91 2.40 1.23 -19.06
C LYS A 91 0.90 1.01 -19.15
N ASN A 92 0.20 1.14 -18.01
CA ASN A 92 -1.25 1.19 -18.00
C ASN A 92 -1.71 2.58 -18.49
N PRO A 93 -2.53 2.68 -19.55
CA PRO A 93 -3.00 3.97 -20.05
C PRO A 93 -3.88 4.73 -19.05
N ASN A 94 -4.50 4.02 -18.10
CA ASN A 94 -5.29 4.63 -17.03
C ASN A 94 -4.43 5.18 -15.89
N GLY A 95 -3.15 4.86 -15.86
CA GLY A 95 -2.22 5.15 -14.78
C GLY A 95 -1.88 3.91 -13.95
N ASP A 96 -0.83 4.00 -13.18
CA ASP A 96 -0.37 2.99 -12.22
C ASP A 96 0.16 3.70 -10.96
N VAL A 97 0.57 2.92 -9.96
CA VAL A 97 1.01 3.46 -8.67
C VAL A 97 2.22 4.41 -8.81
N ILE A 98 3.16 4.10 -9.69
CA ILE A 98 4.38 4.91 -9.89
C ILE A 98 4.03 6.24 -10.57
N MET A 99 3.37 6.17 -11.74
CA MET A 99 2.93 7.36 -12.49
C MET A 99 2.06 8.26 -11.62
N THR A 100 1.16 7.68 -10.85
CA THR A 100 0.23 8.43 -10.03
C THR A 100 0.93 9.13 -8.87
N ILE A 101 1.84 8.46 -8.15
CA ILE A 101 2.63 9.10 -7.08
C ILE A 101 3.45 10.26 -7.65
N GLU A 102 4.18 10.06 -8.77
CA GLU A 102 5.00 11.09 -9.42
C GLU A 102 4.14 12.32 -9.81
N ARG A 103 2.97 12.10 -10.39
CA ARG A 103 2.01 13.14 -10.73
C ARG A 103 1.49 13.88 -9.50
N LEU A 104 1.04 13.16 -8.47
CA LEU A 104 0.50 13.74 -7.24
C LEU A 104 1.54 14.61 -6.52
N ILE A 105 2.80 14.17 -6.44
CA ILE A 105 3.89 14.97 -5.88
C ILE A 105 4.05 16.28 -6.66
N THR A 106 4.03 16.22 -7.99
CA THR A 106 4.17 17.40 -8.85
C THR A 106 3.00 18.35 -8.66
N GLU A 107 1.77 17.86 -8.69
CA GLU A 107 0.55 18.64 -8.51
C GLU A 107 0.51 19.33 -7.13
N LEU A 108 0.78 18.60 -6.06
CA LEU A 108 0.79 19.13 -4.70
C LEU A 108 1.89 20.17 -4.49
N LYS A 109 3.09 19.96 -5.06
CA LYS A 109 4.19 20.95 -5.03
C LYS A 109 3.88 22.23 -5.79
N SER A 110 2.99 22.17 -6.78
CA SER A 110 2.65 23.35 -7.59
C SER A 110 2.00 24.46 -6.77
N GLY A 111 1.33 24.13 -5.67
CA GLY A 111 0.56 25.07 -4.85
C GLY A 111 -0.65 25.70 -5.56
N LYS A 112 -1.06 25.16 -6.73
CA LYS A 112 -2.12 25.71 -7.60
C LYS A 112 -3.46 24.99 -7.46
N LEU A 113 -3.54 23.92 -6.66
CA LEU A 113 -4.76 23.17 -6.48
C LEU A 113 -5.77 23.94 -5.61
N ASP A 114 -7.05 23.83 -5.93
CA ASP A 114 -8.08 24.19 -4.98
C ASP A 114 -8.05 23.27 -3.75
N ARG A 115 -8.68 23.72 -2.65
CA ARG A 115 -8.61 22.99 -1.37
C ARG A 115 -9.13 21.57 -1.47
N THR A 116 -10.20 21.33 -2.21
CA THR A 116 -10.83 20.00 -2.34
C THR A 116 -9.91 19.06 -3.10
N SER A 117 -9.33 19.52 -4.20
CA SER A 117 -8.36 18.78 -4.99
C SER A 117 -7.05 18.50 -4.22
N GLU A 118 -6.57 19.48 -3.42
CA GLU A 118 -5.40 19.32 -2.58
C GLU A 118 -5.62 18.22 -1.52
N ILE A 119 -6.77 18.24 -0.82
CA ILE A 119 -7.11 17.21 0.18
C ILE A 119 -7.22 15.83 -0.46
N ARG A 120 -7.93 15.72 -1.58
CA ARG A 120 -8.06 14.47 -2.33
C ARG A 120 -6.70 13.91 -2.75
N ASN A 121 -5.87 14.74 -3.35
CA ASN A 121 -4.54 14.34 -3.84
C ASN A 121 -3.60 13.99 -2.68
N LEU A 122 -3.69 14.67 -1.54
CA LEU A 122 -2.98 14.31 -0.32
C LEU A 122 -3.39 12.90 0.15
N LYS A 123 -4.68 12.61 0.24
CA LYS A 123 -5.18 11.29 0.66
C LYS A 123 -4.75 10.18 -0.30
N PHE A 124 -4.84 10.40 -1.60
CA PHE A 124 -4.31 9.47 -2.59
C PHE A 124 -2.81 9.23 -2.40
N LEU A 125 -2.01 10.29 -2.26
CA LEU A 125 -0.56 10.17 -2.06
C LEU A 125 -0.21 9.36 -0.82
N VAL A 126 -0.88 9.64 0.30
CA VAL A 126 -0.66 8.93 1.57
C VAL A 126 -0.92 7.43 1.44
N HIS A 127 -1.99 7.05 0.75
CA HIS A 127 -2.35 5.66 0.49
C HIS A 127 -1.34 4.97 -0.45
N LEU A 128 -1.11 5.55 -1.62
CA LEU A 128 -0.29 4.96 -2.68
C LEU A 128 1.20 4.81 -2.30
N VAL A 129 1.72 5.70 -1.45
CA VAL A 129 3.06 5.48 -0.88
C VAL A 129 3.08 4.26 0.04
N GLY A 130 1.99 3.93 0.71
CA GLY A 130 1.83 2.64 1.39
C GLY A 130 1.90 1.48 0.40
N ASP A 131 1.07 1.52 -0.65
CA ASP A 131 0.92 0.46 -1.65
C ASP A 131 2.24 0.08 -2.34
N ILE A 132 3.00 1.07 -2.81
CA ILE A 132 4.25 0.80 -3.53
C ILE A 132 5.31 0.08 -2.68
N HIS A 133 5.16 0.08 -1.36
CA HIS A 133 6.05 -0.64 -0.44
C HIS A 133 5.61 -2.07 -0.16
N GLN A 134 4.41 -2.46 -0.58
CA GLN A 134 3.96 -3.85 -0.56
C GLN A 134 4.43 -4.55 -1.83
N PRO A 135 5.29 -5.58 -1.74
CA PRO A 135 5.94 -6.18 -2.91
C PRO A 135 5.00 -6.67 -4.00
N LEU A 136 3.79 -7.12 -3.65
CA LEU A 136 2.81 -7.61 -4.60
C LEU A 136 2.06 -6.50 -5.34
N HIS A 137 2.12 -5.23 -4.85
CA HIS A 137 1.64 -4.06 -5.58
C HIS A 137 2.58 -3.59 -6.69
N VAL A 138 3.82 -4.07 -6.65
CA VAL A 138 4.76 -4.00 -7.77
C VAL A 138 4.92 -5.41 -8.31
N GLY A 139 3.81 -6.01 -8.77
CA GLY A 139 3.70 -7.40 -9.18
C GLY A 139 4.44 -7.73 -10.48
N CYS A 140 4.61 -9.02 -10.76
CA CYS A 140 4.99 -9.53 -12.07
C CYS A 140 3.88 -10.45 -12.59
N CYS A 141 4.04 -10.84 -13.84
CA CYS A 141 3.26 -11.94 -14.38
C CYS A 141 1.74 -11.67 -14.46
N ASP A 142 0.97 -12.60 -14.99
CA ASP A 142 -0.49 -12.47 -15.10
C ASP A 142 -1.22 -13.08 -13.88
N ASP A 143 -0.71 -12.82 -12.68
CA ASP A 143 -1.29 -13.32 -11.43
C ASP A 143 -1.98 -12.25 -10.58
N GLN A 144 -2.06 -11.04 -11.12
CA GLN A 144 -2.67 -9.89 -10.46
C GLN A 144 -2.03 -9.62 -9.08
N GLY A 145 -0.67 -9.60 -9.04
CA GLY A 145 0.05 -9.39 -7.79
C GLY A 145 -0.26 -10.46 -6.74
N GLY A 146 -0.37 -11.73 -7.15
CA GLY A 146 -0.64 -12.85 -6.24
C GLY A 146 -2.11 -13.06 -5.90
N ASN A 147 -3.05 -12.28 -6.42
CA ASN A 147 -4.50 -12.52 -6.21
C ASN A 147 -4.96 -13.84 -6.82
N LYS A 148 -4.36 -14.25 -7.95
CA LYS A 148 -4.63 -15.54 -8.58
C LYS A 148 -3.86 -16.70 -7.93
N VAL A 149 -2.90 -16.44 -7.05
CA VAL A 149 -2.13 -17.46 -6.32
C VAL A 149 -2.94 -17.92 -5.10
N GLN A 150 -3.68 -19.01 -5.28
CA GLN A 150 -4.52 -19.57 -4.23
C GLN A 150 -3.67 -20.30 -3.19
N VAL A 151 -3.88 -19.99 -1.93
CA VAL A 151 -3.19 -20.59 -0.79
C VAL A 151 -4.18 -20.93 0.32
N LYS A 152 -3.73 -21.72 1.29
CA LYS A 152 -4.43 -21.89 2.57
C LYS A 152 -3.71 -21.13 3.65
N TRP A 153 -4.43 -20.30 4.38
CA TRP A 153 -3.94 -19.57 5.54
C TRP A 153 -4.51 -20.20 6.81
N PHE A 154 -3.66 -20.88 7.59
CA PHE A 154 -4.10 -21.69 8.75
C PHE A 154 -5.26 -22.64 8.41
N GLY A 155 -5.22 -23.26 7.24
CA GLY A 155 -6.23 -24.20 6.75
C GLY A 155 -7.44 -23.55 6.05
N GLY A 156 -7.69 -22.26 6.22
CA GLY A 156 -8.71 -21.50 5.52
C GLY A 156 -8.26 -21.10 4.10
N ASN A 157 -9.20 -21.05 3.15
CA ASN A 157 -8.90 -20.59 1.78
C ASN A 157 -8.57 -19.09 1.78
N SER A 158 -7.48 -18.73 1.10
CA SER A 158 -7.02 -17.36 0.91
C SER A 158 -6.27 -17.25 -0.43
N ASN A 159 -5.74 -16.09 -0.74
CA ASN A 159 -4.77 -15.88 -1.81
C ASN A 159 -3.52 -15.20 -1.26
N LEU A 160 -2.43 -15.28 -2.00
CA LEU A 160 -1.14 -14.76 -1.55
C LEU A 160 -1.18 -13.25 -1.28
N HIS A 161 -1.90 -12.50 -2.14
CA HIS A 161 -2.05 -11.06 -1.98
C HIS A 161 -2.68 -10.69 -0.65
N ARG A 162 -3.84 -11.29 -0.32
CA ARG A 162 -4.53 -11.05 0.95
C ARG A 162 -3.69 -11.43 2.17
N VAL A 163 -2.93 -12.53 2.07
CA VAL A 163 -2.02 -12.95 3.15
C VAL A 163 -1.03 -11.85 3.47
N TRP A 164 -0.49 -11.16 2.46
CA TRP A 164 0.46 -10.07 2.61
C TRP A 164 -0.20 -8.77 3.05
N ASP A 165 -1.33 -8.42 2.47
CA ASP A 165 -2.01 -7.15 2.80
C ASP A 165 -2.52 -7.14 4.23
N SER A 166 -3.07 -8.25 4.68
CA SER A 166 -3.86 -8.28 5.91
C SER A 166 -3.50 -9.43 6.84
N ASP A 167 -3.51 -10.67 6.36
CA ASP A 167 -3.60 -11.83 7.25
C ASP A 167 -2.38 -11.97 8.17
N ILE A 168 -1.16 -11.68 7.70
CA ILE A 168 0.07 -11.71 8.53
C ILE A 168 0.04 -10.60 9.57
N ILE A 169 -0.36 -9.38 9.18
CA ILE A 169 -0.40 -8.20 10.06
C ILE A 169 -1.47 -8.40 11.14
N GLU A 170 -2.68 -8.77 10.77
CA GLU A 170 -3.79 -9.04 11.69
C GLU A 170 -3.48 -10.23 12.63
N GLY A 171 -2.67 -11.18 12.15
CA GLY A 171 -2.16 -12.29 12.94
C GLY A 171 -1.29 -11.88 14.13
N THR A 172 -0.69 -10.68 14.10
CA THR A 172 0.07 -10.13 15.23
C THR A 172 -0.81 -9.74 16.41
N LYS A 173 -2.10 -9.51 16.17
CA LYS A 173 -3.07 -9.01 17.16
C LYS A 173 -2.73 -7.63 17.77
N LEU A 174 -1.79 -6.91 17.16
CA LEU A 174 -1.45 -5.54 17.54
C LEU A 174 -2.40 -4.55 16.89
N SER A 175 -2.82 -3.52 17.62
CA SER A 175 -3.41 -2.33 17.02
C SER A 175 -2.39 -1.65 16.10
N TYR A 176 -2.84 -0.80 15.18
CA TYR A 176 -1.93 -0.05 14.32
C TYR A 176 -0.96 0.84 15.11
N THR A 177 -1.41 1.34 16.27
CA THR A 177 -0.57 2.16 17.17
C THR A 177 0.52 1.34 17.83
N GLU A 178 0.18 0.16 18.36
CA GLU A 178 1.15 -0.75 18.97
C GLU A 178 2.15 -1.27 17.94
N LEU A 179 1.65 -1.63 16.73
CA LEU A 179 2.52 -2.08 15.66
C LEU A 179 3.49 -0.96 15.24
N ALA A 180 3.01 0.27 15.00
CA ALA A 180 3.87 1.40 14.68
C ALA A 180 4.92 1.70 15.77
N GLN A 181 4.52 1.66 17.04
CA GLN A 181 5.44 1.83 18.17
C GLN A 181 6.48 0.71 18.24
N SER A 182 6.09 -0.54 17.98
CA SER A 182 6.98 -1.69 17.98
C SER A 182 8.06 -1.67 16.89
N LEU A 183 7.88 -0.85 15.84
CA LEU A 183 8.89 -0.66 14.79
C LEU A 183 10.04 0.25 15.26
N GLY A 184 9.87 0.96 16.35
CA GLY A 184 10.87 1.84 16.94
C GLY A 184 11.02 3.16 16.16
N ALA A 185 11.95 3.97 16.65
CA ALA A 185 12.36 5.22 15.99
C ALA A 185 13.71 4.98 15.30
N PRO A 186 13.79 5.02 13.96
CA PRO A 186 15.05 4.89 13.25
C PRO A 186 15.95 6.09 13.56
N ASP A 187 17.27 5.89 13.58
CA ASP A 187 18.25 6.95 13.72
C ASP A 187 18.31 7.85 12.46
N GLU A 188 18.95 9.01 12.59
CA GLU A 188 19.05 9.99 11.51
C GLU A 188 19.71 9.43 10.24
N ALA A 189 20.70 8.56 10.38
CA ALA A 189 21.37 7.92 9.24
C ALA A 189 20.42 7.00 8.48
N THR A 190 19.62 6.23 9.20
CA THR A 190 18.57 5.36 8.64
C THR A 190 17.47 6.19 7.97
N ILE A 191 16.99 7.27 8.62
CA ILE A 191 16.01 8.18 8.01
C ILE A 191 16.54 8.74 6.70
N LYS A 192 17.77 9.29 6.70
CA LYS A 192 18.40 9.84 5.49
C LYS A 192 18.53 8.78 4.39
N ARG A 193 18.95 7.58 4.73
CA ARG A 193 19.05 6.45 3.78
C ARG A 193 17.69 6.08 3.20
N LEU A 194 16.65 5.96 4.03
CA LEU A 194 15.30 5.60 3.57
C LEU A 194 14.70 6.69 2.67
N GLN A 195 14.92 7.96 2.99
CA GLN A 195 14.42 9.10 2.21
C GLN A 195 15.26 9.41 0.97
N SER A 196 16.40 8.74 0.77
CA SER A 196 17.15 8.84 -0.47
C SER A 196 16.44 8.10 -1.62
N GLY A 197 16.71 8.53 -2.86
CA GLY A 197 16.09 7.95 -4.04
C GLY A 197 14.70 8.53 -4.35
N ASN A 198 14.01 7.88 -5.27
CA ASN A 198 12.74 8.31 -5.82
C ASN A 198 11.72 7.15 -5.88
N VAL A 199 10.52 7.42 -6.38
CA VAL A 199 9.42 6.45 -6.45
C VAL A 199 9.81 5.19 -7.23
N ARG A 200 10.60 5.33 -8.32
CA ARG A 200 11.04 4.19 -9.14
C ARG A 200 12.06 3.33 -8.40
N ASP A 201 12.91 3.95 -7.58
CA ASP A 201 13.86 3.21 -6.72
C ASP A 201 13.11 2.38 -5.68
N TRP A 202 12.00 2.92 -5.12
CA TRP A 202 11.16 2.17 -4.17
C TRP A 202 10.46 0.98 -4.83
N ALA A 203 9.99 1.16 -6.08
CA ALA A 203 9.43 0.06 -6.84
C ALA A 203 10.47 -1.02 -7.16
N ASN A 204 11.68 -0.61 -7.59
CA ASN A 204 12.78 -1.54 -7.82
C ASN A 204 13.14 -2.33 -6.56
N GLU A 205 13.18 -1.65 -5.40
CA GLU A 205 13.40 -2.30 -4.11
C GLU A 205 12.30 -3.31 -3.79
N ALA A 206 11.01 -2.95 -3.98
CA ALA A 206 9.89 -3.86 -3.76
C ALA A 206 9.99 -5.12 -4.63
N MET A 207 10.44 -4.99 -5.89
CA MET A 207 10.64 -6.12 -6.79
C MET A 207 11.69 -7.11 -6.29
N THR A 208 12.71 -6.66 -5.54
CA THR A 208 13.76 -7.57 -5.04
C THR A 208 13.23 -8.60 -4.03
N TYR A 209 12.11 -8.32 -3.39
CA TYR A 209 11.51 -9.20 -2.39
C TYR A 209 10.55 -10.25 -2.97
N ARG A 210 10.21 -10.17 -4.26
CA ARG A 210 9.24 -11.08 -4.88
C ARG A 210 9.59 -12.55 -4.68
N THR A 211 10.87 -12.94 -4.85
CA THR A 211 11.30 -14.31 -4.66
C THR A 211 10.91 -14.84 -3.29
N GLN A 212 11.18 -14.08 -2.22
CA GLN A 212 10.81 -14.47 -0.86
C GLN A 212 9.31 -14.54 -0.68
N VAL A 213 8.57 -13.56 -1.23
CA VAL A 213 7.09 -13.47 -1.13
C VAL A 213 6.43 -14.69 -1.77
N TYR A 214 6.90 -15.12 -2.94
CA TYR A 214 6.34 -16.26 -3.68
C TYR A 214 6.85 -17.64 -3.18
N GLU A 215 7.69 -17.68 -2.15
CA GLU A 215 8.15 -18.94 -1.54
C GLU A 215 7.03 -19.61 -0.70
N THR A 216 5.93 -19.98 -1.35
CA THR A 216 4.72 -20.53 -0.71
C THR A 216 4.78 -22.04 -0.46
N GLY A 217 5.81 -22.73 -0.94
CA GLY A 217 5.95 -24.19 -0.82
C GLY A 217 4.77 -24.93 -1.46
N ASN A 218 4.06 -25.72 -0.67
CA ASN A 218 2.87 -26.44 -1.13
C ASN A 218 1.56 -25.63 -1.02
N GLY A 219 1.65 -24.33 -0.75
CA GLY A 219 0.50 -23.43 -0.61
C GLY A 219 -0.21 -23.50 0.74
N ASN A 220 0.25 -24.32 1.70
CA ASN A 220 -0.29 -24.34 3.06
C ASN A 220 0.53 -23.39 3.95
N LEU A 221 0.04 -22.17 4.10
CA LEU A 221 0.70 -21.10 4.85
C LEU A 221 0.19 -21.03 6.29
N GLY A 222 1.09 -20.66 7.21
CA GLY A 222 0.78 -20.51 8.62
C GLY A 222 1.97 -19.92 9.37
N TYR A 223 2.22 -20.35 10.60
CA TYR A 223 3.25 -19.79 11.48
C TYR A 223 4.63 -19.68 10.84
N ASN A 224 5.08 -20.68 10.09
CA ASN A 224 6.40 -20.66 9.46
C ASN A 224 6.51 -19.56 8.39
N TYR A 225 5.48 -19.43 7.54
CA TYR A 225 5.45 -18.39 6.51
C TYR A 225 5.35 -16.99 7.16
N SER A 226 4.50 -16.84 8.18
CA SER A 226 4.40 -15.61 8.96
C SER A 226 5.74 -15.24 9.61
N TYR A 227 6.40 -16.18 10.30
CA TYR A 227 7.68 -15.97 10.95
C TYR A 227 8.77 -15.49 9.98
N LYS A 228 8.83 -16.10 8.79
CA LYS A 228 9.82 -15.72 7.76
C LYS A 228 9.55 -14.32 7.17
N ASN A 229 8.29 -13.94 7.02
CA ASN A 229 7.90 -12.75 6.23
C ASN A 229 7.54 -11.53 7.09
N LEU A 230 7.14 -11.70 8.35
CA LEU A 230 6.79 -10.60 9.23
C LEU A 230 7.94 -9.58 9.41
N PRO A 231 9.22 -9.97 9.53
CA PRO A 231 10.32 -9.00 9.59
C PRO A 231 10.40 -8.12 8.34
N LEU A 232 10.21 -8.67 7.16
CA LEU A 232 10.16 -7.90 5.91
C LEU A 232 8.96 -6.96 5.87
N ILE A 233 7.77 -7.42 6.25
CA ILE A 233 6.57 -6.58 6.33
C ILE A 233 6.82 -5.37 7.25
N ARG A 234 7.40 -5.60 8.43
CA ARG A 234 7.75 -4.55 9.38
C ARG A 234 8.73 -3.53 8.80
N GLU A 235 9.75 -4.01 8.10
CA GLU A 235 10.71 -3.15 7.39
C GLU A 235 10.02 -2.32 6.31
N ARG A 236 9.12 -2.90 5.51
CA ARG A 236 8.41 -2.19 4.44
C ARG A 236 7.45 -1.14 4.98
N LEU A 237 6.74 -1.42 6.07
CA LEU A 237 5.87 -0.46 6.74
C LEU A 237 6.67 0.74 7.30
N LEU A 238 7.82 0.48 7.93
CA LEU A 238 8.71 1.53 8.43
C LEU A 238 9.23 2.39 7.27
N ALA A 239 9.73 1.76 6.21
CA ALA A 239 10.24 2.45 5.03
C ALA A 239 9.15 3.32 4.38
N ALA A 240 7.93 2.77 4.22
CA ALA A 240 6.79 3.51 3.67
C ALA A 240 6.48 4.77 4.48
N GLY A 241 6.38 4.67 5.80
CA GLY A 241 6.07 5.82 6.66
C GLY A 241 7.16 6.88 6.67
N VAL A 242 8.44 6.48 6.76
CA VAL A 242 9.58 7.42 6.75
C VAL A 242 9.72 8.12 5.38
N ARG A 243 9.53 7.38 4.29
CA ARG A 243 9.54 7.95 2.91
C ARG A 243 8.38 8.88 2.66
N LEU A 244 7.18 8.50 3.11
CA LEU A 244 6.00 9.37 3.06
C LEU A 244 6.25 10.69 3.79
N ALA A 245 6.82 10.65 4.99
CA ALA A 245 7.18 11.86 5.71
C ALA A 245 8.19 12.73 4.94
N GLY A 246 9.19 12.13 4.32
CA GLY A 246 10.16 12.86 3.47
C GLY A 246 9.48 13.60 2.33
N VAL A 247 8.58 12.91 1.61
CA VAL A 247 7.79 13.51 0.52
C VAL A 247 6.89 14.64 1.02
N LEU A 248 6.17 14.43 2.12
CA LEU A 248 5.28 15.44 2.69
C LEU A 248 6.05 16.66 3.24
N ASN A 249 7.23 16.44 3.81
CA ASN A 249 8.10 17.52 4.25
C ASN A 249 8.65 18.34 3.06
N ASP A 250 8.92 17.69 1.92
CA ASP A 250 9.37 18.38 0.71
C ASP A 250 8.24 19.17 0.02
N ILE A 251 6.99 18.72 0.14
CA ILE A 251 5.80 19.40 -0.38
C ILE A 251 5.39 20.57 0.53
N TYR A 252 5.30 20.36 1.83
CA TYR A 252 4.63 21.26 2.78
C TYR A 252 5.57 21.91 3.81
N GLY A 253 6.79 21.44 3.89
CA GLY A 253 7.72 21.83 4.96
C GLY A 253 8.71 22.95 4.64
N LYS A 254 8.62 23.52 3.45
CA LYS A 254 9.48 24.63 2.99
C LYS A 254 9.00 26.00 3.44
#